data_65a0484713bc96f0bae612f667258cda
#
_entry.id   65a0484713bc96f0bae612f667258cda
#
_cell.length_a   1.000
_cell.length_b   1.000
_cell.length_c   1.000
_cell.angle_alpha   90.00
_cell.angle_beta   90.00
_cell.angle_gamma   90.00
#
_symmetry.space_group_name_H-M   'P 1'
#
loop_
_entity.id
_entity.type
_entity.pdbx_description
1 polymer ?
#
loop_
_entity_poly.entity_id
_entity_poly.type
_entity_poly.pdbx_seq_one_letter_code
_entity_poly.pdbx_strand_id
1 'polypeptide(L)'
;MKRMLINATQQEEMRVALVDGQRLYDLDIESPGHEQKKANIYKGKITRIEPSLEAAFVDYGADRHGFLPLKEIARTYFPAGYTFHGRPNIRDVIKEGQEVIVQVDKEERGQKGAALTTFISVAGSYLVLMPNNPRAGGISRRIEGDERTELKEALGRLELPKGMGLIVRTAGVGKSFEELNYDLKALLVHWDAIKQAADSAKAPFLIHQESNVIFRAIRDYLRRDIGEILIDKPRVFEEAKAHIERFRPDFMSRVKLYQGDTPLFTHYQIESQIESAFQREVRLPSGGSIVIDPTEALTSIDINSSKATKGGDIEETALNTNLEAADEIARQLRLRDLGGLIVIDFIDMTPPRHQREVENRLKDAARPDRARVQIGKISRFGLLEMSRQRLRPSLGEASQGPCPRCSGQGTIRSNESIALSILRLIEEEAIKDNTAQVNAQVPVAVAAYLLNEQRRSVHRIEKHHKCDVVI
;
A
#
# COMPACT_ATOMS: atom_id res chain seq x y z
N MET A 1 -17.09 21.12 4.72
CA MET A 1 -18.08 20.02 4.57
C MET A 1 -17.40 18.89 3.84
N LYS A 2 -17.32 17.74 4.47
CA LYS A 2 -16.66 16.55 3.89
C LYS A 2 -17.54 15.89 2.85
N ARG A 3 -16.94 15.51 1.72
CA ARG A 3 -17.60 14.85 0.60
C ARG A 3 -16.79 13.63 0.13
N MET A 4 -17.50 12.67 -0.41
CA MET A 4 -16.93 11.58 -1.19
C MET A 4 -17.25 11.83 -2.65
N LEU A 5 -16.22 11.89 -3.49
CA LEU A 5 -16.33 12.10 -4.93
C LEU A 5 -15.91 10.82 -5.64
N ILE A 6 -16.77 10.28 -6.49
CA ILE A 6 -16.52 9.06 -7.26
C ILE A 6 -16.49 9.42 -8.73
N ASN A 7 -15.30 9.32 -9.31
CA ASN A 7 -15.06 9.54 -10.74
C ASN A 7 -14.89 8.20 -11.43
N ALA A 8 -15.82 7.88 -12.29
CA ALA A 8 -15.88 6.64 -13.06
C ALA A 8 -16.14 6.89 -14.54
N THR A 9 -15.89 8.09 -15.04
CA THR A 9 -16.13 8.50 -16.43
C THR A 9 -15.23 7.72 -17.38
N GLN A 10 -13.97 7.51 -17.01
CA GLN A 10 -13.01 6.69 -17.75
C GLN A 10 -13.17 5.22 -17.31
N GLN A 11 -13.22 4.31 -18.30
CA GLN A 11 -13.37 2.88 -18.01
C GLN A 11 -12.05 2.27 -17.53
N GLU A 12 -10.93 2.89 -17.89
CA GLU A 12 -9.58 2.46 -17.60
C GLU A 12 -9.13 2.84 -16.19
N GLU A 13 -9.89 3.68 -15.49
CA GLU A 13 -9.52 4.12 -14.15
C GLU A 13 -10.74 4.56 -13.34
N MET A 14 -10.93 3.97 -12.18
CA MET A 14 -11.91 4.41 -11.19
C MET A 14 -11.22 5.10 -10.03
N ARG A 15 -11.68 6.30 -9.68
CA ARG A 15 -11.07 7.11 -8.62
C ARG A 15 -12.11 7.50 -7.58
N VAL A 16 -11.76 7.34 -6.32
CA VAL A 16 -12.57 7.80 -5.17
C VAL A 16 -11.75 8.79 -4.36
N ALA A 17 -12.22 10.01 -4.27
CA ALA A 17 -11.57 11.08 -3.52
C ALA A 17 -12.42 11.49 -2.32
N LEU A 18 -11.77 11.71 -1.18
CA LEU A 18 -12.37 12.31 -0.01
C LEU A 18 -11.86 13.73 0.15
N VAL A 19 -12.78 14.69 0.19
CA VAL A 19 -12.45 16.11 0.26
C VAL A 19 -13.12 16.79 1.46
N ASP A 20 -12.44 17.78 2.03
CA ASP A 20 -13.03 18.73 2.95
C ASP A 20 -12.99 20.13 2.31
N GLY A 21 -14.15 20.60 1.87
CA GLY A 21 -14.21 21.73 0.95
C GLY A 21 -13.52 21.38 -0.38
N GLN A 22 -12.43 22.09 -0.68
CA GLN A 22 -11.56 21.86 -1.85
C GLN A 22 -10.25 21.14 -1.49
N ARG A 23 -10.05 20.74 -0.23
CA ARG A 23 -8.82 20.06 0.19
C ARG A 23 -9.00 18.55 0.10
N LEU A 24 -8.20 17.92 -0.75
CA LEU A 24 -8.11 16.46 -0.87
C LEU A 24 -7.39 15.91 0.37
N TYR A 25 -7.99 14.95 1.08
CA TYR A 25 -7.36 14.34 2.25
C TYR A 25 -7.20 12.82 2.16
N ASP A 26 -7.92 12.15 1.24
CA ASP A 26 -7.73 10.72 0.95
C ASP A 26 -8.09 10.44 -0.52
N LEU A 27 -7.42 9.45 -1.12
CA LEU A 27 -7.59 9.10 -2.53
C LEU A 27 -7.45 7.60 -2.69
N ASP A 28 -8.34 6.98 -3.47
CA ASP A 28 -8.26 5.59 -3.89
C ASP A 28 -8.39 5.51 -5.41
N ILE A 29 -7.46 4.82 -6.07
CA ILE A 29 -7.42 4.66 -7.52
C ILE A 29 -7.35 3.16 -7.81
N GLU A 30 -8.17 2.69 -8.77
CA GLU A 30 -8.16 1.32 -9.26
C GLU A 30 -8.25 1.31 -10.78
N SER A 31 -7.29 0.65 -11.42
CA SER A 31 -7.26 0.47 -12.87
C SER A 31 -7.55 -1.00 -13.21
N PRO A 32 -8.35 -1.30 -14.25
CA PRO A 32 -8.55 -2.65 -14.73
C PRO A 32 -7.20 -3.31 -15.09
N GLY A 33 -7.04 -4.55 -14.64
CA GLY A 33 -5.76 -5.29 -14.76
C GLY A 33 -4.76 -5.06 -13.64
N HIS A 34 -4.98 -4.04 -12.78
CA HIS A 34 -4.26 -3.80 -11.53
C HIS A 34 -5.21 -3.81 -10.34
N GLU A 35 -6.26 -4.63 -10.44
CA GLU A 35 -7.20 -4.83 -9.36
C GLU A 35 -6.50 -5.35 -8.11
N GLN A 36 -6.88 -4.81 -6.96
CA GLN A 36 -6.30 -5.25 -5.70
C GLN A 36 -6.64 -6.71 -5.42
N LYS A 37 -5.62 -7.53 -5.25
CA LYS A 37 -5.77 -8.95 -4.88
C LYS A 37 -5.93 -9.15 -3.37
N LYS A 38 -5.64 -8.12 -2.58
CA LYS A 38 -5.76 -8.18 -1.11
C LYS A 38 -7.20 -8.53 -0.70
N ALA A 39 -7.31 -9.43 0.26
CA ALA A 39 -8.55 -10.02 0.73
C ALA A 39 -9.27 -10.96 -0.25
N ASN A 40 -8.82 -11.11 -1.48
CA ASN A 40 -9.33 -12.16 -2.37
C ASN A 40 -9.08 -13.53 -1.76
N ILE A 41 -10.03 -14.44 -1.95
CA ILE A 41 -9.99 -15.80 -1.42
C ILE A 41 -9.83 -16.77 -2.59
N TYR A 42 -8.85 -17.65 -2.47
CA TYR A 42 -8.50 -18.65 -3.48
C TYR A 42 -8.53 -20.06 -2.88
N LYS A 43 -8.83 -21.03 -3.71
CA LYS A 43 -8.44 -22.42 -3.44
C LYS A 43 -7.04 -22.62 -4.00
N GLY A 44 -6.08 -22.86 -3.14
CA GLY A 44 -4.68 -23.05 -3.51
C GLY A 44 -4.23 -24.48 -3.26
N LYS A 45 -3.10 -24.87 -3.86
CA LYS A 45 -2.45 -26.16 -3.69
C LYS A 45 -1.04 -25.96 -3.15
N ILE A 46 -0.68 -26.65 -2.07
CA ILE A 46 0.67 -26.60 -1.51
C ILE A 46 1.63 -27.28 -2.48
N THR A 47 2.61 -26.52 -2.98
CA THR A 47 3.60 -27.02 -3.96
C THR A 47 4.92 -27.39 -3.32
N ARG A 48 5.34 -26.69 -2.27
CA ARG A 48 6.59 -26.93 -1.56
C ARG A 48 6.49 -26.53 -0.11
N ILE A 49 7.08 -27.32 0.77
CA ILE A 49 7.23 -27.04 2.19
C ILE A 49 8.69 -26.72 2.48
N GLU A 50 8.95 -25.56 3.10
CA GLU A 50 10.29 -25.10 3.44
C GLU A 50 10.43 -24.96 4.96
N PRO A 51 10.93 -25.99 5.65
CA PRO A 51 11.04 -25.96 7.12
C PRO A 51 11.97 -24.89 7.66
N SER A 52 13.00 -24.52 6.91
CA SER A 52 13.95 -23.48 7.28
C SER A 52 13.30 -22.09 7.41
N LEU A 53 12.21 -21.87 6.67
CA LEU A 53 11.40 -20.65 6.72
C LEU A 53 10.13 -20.82 7.56
N GLU A 54 9.88 -22.03 8.11
CA GLU A 54 8.61 -22.38 8.76
C GLU A 54 7.40 -22.00 7.91
N ALA A 55 7.45 -22.24 6.60
CA ALA A 55 6.46 -21.81 5.65
C ALA A 55 6.26 -22.82 4.51
N ALA A 56 5.15 -22.70 3.81
CA ALA A 56 4.86 -23.39 2.57
C ALA A 56 4.68 -22.41 1.42
N PHE A 57 4.94 -22.87 0.21
CA PHE A 57 4.60 -22.18 -1.02
C PHE A 57 3.32 -22.79 -1.59
N VAL A 58 2.42 -21.90 -2.02
CA VAL A 58 1.08 -22.26 -2.47
C VAL A 58 0.86 -21.73 -3.89
N ASP A 59 0.53 -22.62 -4.80
CA ASP A 59 -0.03 -22.26 -6.10
C ASP A 59 -1.51 -21.88 -5.90
N TYR A 60 -1.83 -20.61 -6.11
CA TYR A 60 -3.19 -20.08 -5.99
C TYR A 60 -3.71 -19.49 -7.31
N GLY A 61 -2.98 -19.77 -8.43
CA GLY A 61 -3.37 -19.33 -9.76
C GLY A 61 -2.78 -18.00 -10.22
N ALA A 62 -1.78 -17.47 -9.50
CA ALA A 62 -1.00 -16.31 -9.93
C ALA A 62 0.35 -16.76 -10.53
N ASP A 63 1.05 -15.85 -11.22
CA ASP A 63 2.36 -16.12 -11.86
C ASP A 63 3.42 -16.59 -10.85
N ARG A 64 3.30 -16.13 -9.60
CA ARG A 64 4.20 -16.51 -8.50
C ARG A 64 3.44 -17.21 -7.39
N HIS A 65 4.05 -18.23 -6.84
CA HIS A 65 3.49 -18.93 -5.68
C HIS A 65 3.43 -18.00 -4.45
N GLY A 66 2.35 -18.10 -3.69
CA GLY A 66 2.19 -17.36 -2.45
C GLY A 66 2.95 -18.01 -1.29
N PHE A 67 3.34 -17.18 -0.33
CA PHE A 67 4.04 -17.57 0.89
C PHE A 67 3.05 -17.75 2.04
N LEU A 68 2.97 -18.95 2.60
CA LEU A 68 2.07 -19.30 3.70
C LEU A 68 2.88 -19.71 4.95
N PRO A 69 3.07 -18.82 5.93
CA PRO A 69 3.78 -19.14 7.17
C PRO A 69 2.99 -20.13 8.04
N LEU A 70 3.67 -20.96 8.81
CA LEU A 70 3.06 -21.91 9.74
C LEU A 70 2.06 -21.25 10.71
N LYS A 71 2.36 -20.06 11.20
CA LYS A 71 1.49 -19.27 12.11
C LYS A 71 0.16 -18.84 11.46
N GLU A 72 0.10 -18.83 10.12
CA GLU A 72 -1.08 -18.47 9.34
C GLU A 72 -1.87 -19.70 8.88
N ILE A 73 -1.54 -20.90 9.36
CA ILE A 73 -2.24 -22.14 9.05
C ILE A 73 -3.23 -22.45 10.17
N ALA A 74 -4.52 -22.49 9.85
CA ALA A 74 -5.59 -22.81 10.78
C ALA A 74 -5.52 -24.29 11.21
N ARG A 75 -5.90 -24.55 12.45
CA ARG A 75 -5.88 -25.92 13.02
C ARG A 75 -6.77 -26.91 12.29
N THR A 76 -7.75 -26.45 11.53
CA THR A 76 -8.61 -27.26 10.68
C THR A 76 -7.88 -28.01 9.60
N TYR A 77 -6.67 -27.56 9.23
CA TYR A 77 -5.79 -28.22 8.25
C TYR A 77 -4.80 -29.19 8.88
N PHE A 78 -4.71 -29.24 10.21
CA PHE A 78 -3.83 -30.15 10.92
C PHE A 78 -4.36 -31.58 10.87
N PRO A 79 -3.50 -32.60 10.89
CA PRO A 79 -3.94 -33.99 10.95
C PRO A 79 -4.88 -34.27 12.14
N ALA A 80 -5.85 -35.14 11.94
CA ALA A 80 -6.76 -35.54 13.02
C ALA A 80 -5.97 -36.15 14.19
N GLY A 81 -6.26 -35.66 15.40
CA GLY A 81 -5.57 -36.14 16.62
C GLY A 81 -4.16 -35.54 16.85
N TYR A 82 -3.77 -34.51 16.10
CA TYR A 82 -2.49 -33.84 16.32
C TYR A 82 -2.37 -33.28 17.74
N THR A 83 -1.43 -33.79 18.52
CA THR A 83 -1.13 -33.32 19.88
C THR A 83 0.09 -32.42 19.87
N PHE A 84 -0.03 -31.26 20.55
CA PHE A 84 1.08 -30.30 20.62
C PHE A 84 2.14 -30.78 21.62
N HIS A 85 3.30 -31.18 21.09
CA HIS A 85 4.52 -31.41 21.85
C HIS A 85 5.52 -30.28 21.54
N GLY A 86 5.34 -29.10 22.13
CA GLY A 86 6.16 -27.92 21.85
C GLY A 86 5.76 -27.15 20.59
N ARG A 87 6.75 -26.59 19.88
CA ARG A 87 6.52 -25.84 18.62
C ARG A 87 6.28 -26.83 17.47
N PRO A 88 5.16 -26.74 16.75
CA PRO A 88 4.87 -27.69 15.67
C PRO A 88 5.87 -27.54 14.51
N ASN A 89 6.25 -28.64 13.88
CA ASN A 89 7.00 -28.64 12.63
C ASN A 89 6.01 -28.57 11.46
N ILE A 90 6.29 -27.74 10.48
CA ILE A 90 5.37 -27.53 9.35
C ILE A 90 5.13 -28.82 8.54
N ARG A 91 6.12 -29.72 8.43
CA ARG A 91 5.98 -31.00 7.74
C ARG A 91 5.02 -31.98 8.42
N ASP A 92 4.85 -31.83 9.75
CA ASP A 92 3.94 -32.68 10.53
C ASP A 92 2.49 -32.19 10.42
N VAL A 93 2.30 -30.95 9.98
CA VAL A 93 1.02 -30.24 9.99
C VAL A 93 0.33 -30.26 8.63
N ILE A 94 1.08 -30.09 7.56
CA ILE A 94 0.58 -30.04 6.17
C ILE A 94 1.43 -30.89 5.24
N LYS A 95 0.87 -31.20 4.07
CA LYS A 95 1.54 -32.02 3.04
C LYS A 95 1.58 -31.29 1.69
N GLU A 96 2.61 -31.58 0.91
CA GLU A 96 2.66 -31.16 -0.49
C GLU A 96 1.51 -31.80 -1.27
N GLY A 97 0.92 -31.03 -2.19
CA GLY A 97 -0.26 -31.46 -2.93
C GLY A 97 -1.59 -31.24 -2.20
N GLN A 98 -1.58 -30.88 -0.90
CA GLN A 98 -2.79 -30.56 -0.13
C GLN A 98 -3.46 -29.30 -0.65
N GLU A 99 -4.79 -29.34 -0.83
CA GLU A 99 -5.58 -28.16 -1.16
C GLU A 99 -5.93 -27.39 0.12
N VAL A 100 -5.85 -26.07 0.03
CA VAL A 100 -6.14 -25.14 1.13
C VAL A 100 -6.93 -23.93 0.62
N ILE A 101 -7.86 -23.43 1.43
CA ILE A 101 -8.50 -22.13 1.18
C ILE A 101 -7.59 -21.07 1.78
N VAL A 102 -7.13 -20.14 0.96
CA VAL A 102 -6.22 -19.07 1.35
C VAL A 102 -6.78 -17.72 0.98
N GLN A 103 -6.46 -16.73 1.79
CA GLN A 103 -6.76 -15.34 1.54
C GLN A 103 -5.46 -14.55 1.40
N VAL A 104 -5.42 -13.59 0.48
CA VAL A 104 -4.27 -12.71 0.30
C VAL A 104 -4.24 -11.69 1.44
N ASP A 105 -3.25 -11.79 2.31
CA ASP A 105 -2.98 -10.80 3.38
C ASP A 105 -2.17 -9.62 2.87
N LYS A 106 -1.14 -9.90 2.06
CA LYS A 106 -0.31 -8.90 1.41
C LYS A 106 -0.05 -9.30 -0.04
N GLU A 107 -0.18 -8.33 -0.93
CA GLU A 107 0.07 -8.52 -2.34
C GLU A 107 1.55 -8.74 -2.65
N GLU A 108 1.81 -9.24 -3.85
CA GLU A 108 3.15 -9.40 -4.40
C GLU A 108 3.89 -8.05 -4.43
N ARG A 109 5.19 -8.08 -4.15
CA ARG A 109 6.02 -6.87 -4.17
C ARG A 109 7.43 -7.16 -4.64
N GLY A 110 7.87 -6.50 -5.69
CA GLY A 110 9.20 -6.71 -6.27
C GLY A 110 9.42 -8.19 -6.57
N GLN A 111 10.41 -8.81 -5.94
CA GLN A 111 10.71 -10.24 -6.09
C GLN A 111 9.92 -11.15 -5.14
N LYS A 112 9.14 -10.60 -4.19
CA LYS A 112 8.42 -11.38 -3.18
C LYS A 112 7.03 -11.74 -3.68
N GLY A 113 6.64 -13.02 -3.58
CA GLY A 113 5.27 -13.48 -3.80
C GLY A 113 4.30 -12.95 -2.73
N ALA A 114 3.00 -13.11 -2.99
CA ALA A 114 1.95 -12.71 -2.05
C ALA A 114 2.08 -13.44 -0.71
N ALA A 115 1.81 -12.74 0.40
CA ALA A 115 1.65 -13.38 1.71
C ALA A 115 0.21 -13.87 1.85
N LEU A 116 0.07 -15.15 2.17
CA LEU A 116 -1.22 -15.82 2.30
C LEU A 116 -1.51 -16.17 3.77
N THR A 117 -2.79 -16.29 4.09
CA THR A 117 -3.29 -16.81 5.35
C THR A 117 -4.46 -17.77 5.11
N THR A 118 -4.56 -18.81 5.92
CA THR A 118 -5.76 -19.66 5.94
C THR A 118 -6.82 -19.16 6.92
N PHE A 119 -6.49 -18.16 7.75
CA PHE A 119 -7.45 -17.48 8.62
C PHE A 119 -8.28 -16.49 7.81
N ILE A 120 -9.36 -16.99 7.24
CA ILE A 120 -10.25 -16.20 6.39
C ILE A 120 -10.95 -15.10 7.23
N SER A 121 -11.04 -13.91 6.66
CA SER A 121 -11.80 -12.80 7.21
C SER A 121 -12.78 -12.27 6.16
N VAL A 122 -14.06 -12.19 6.51
CA VAL A 122 -15.10 -11.65 5.64
C VAL A 122 -15.63 -10.36 6.28
N ALA A 123 -15.45 -9.25 5.58
CA ALA A 123 -15.79 -7.93 6.08
C ALA A 123 -17.22 -7.55 5.70
N GLY A 124 -18.05 -7.30 6.71
CA GLY A 124 -19.36 -6.66 6.58
C GLY A 124 -19.29 -5.15 6.76
N SER A 125 -20.46 -4.52 6.88
CA SER A 125 -20.56 -3.08 7.14
C SER A 125 -20.07 -2.72 8.53
N TYR A 126 -20.44 -3.48 9.54
CA TYR A 126 -20.17 -3.21 10.95
C TYR A 126 -19.27 -4.25 11.61
N LEU A 127 -19.27 -5.46 11.07
CA LEU A 127 -18.61 -6.63 11.62
C LEU A 127 -17.56 -7.18 10.64
N VAL A 128 -16.60 -7.94 11.18
CA VAL A 128 -15.72 -8.82 10.41
C VAL A 128 -15.86 -10.22 10.99
N LEU A 129 -16.30 -11.16 10.17
CA LEU A 129 -16.40 -12.57 10.51
C LEU A 129 -15.09 -13.28 10.22
N MET A 130 -14.63 -14.06 11.18
CA MET A 130 -13.45 -14.93 11.06
C MET A 130 -13.87 -16.40 11.25
N PRO A 131 -14.26 -17.08 10.17
CA PRO A 131 -14.98 -18.36 10.26
C PRO A 131 -14.19 -19.51 10.86
N ASN A 132 -12.86 -19.45 10.79
CA ASN A 132 -11.96 -20.53 11.24
C ASN A 132 -10.93 -20.05 12.28
N ASN A 133 -11.19 -18.92 12.95
CA ASN A 133 -10.33 -18.39 13.99
C ASN A 133 -11.12 -18.05 15.26
N PRO A 134 -11.42 -19.04 16.13
CA PRO A 134 -12.19 -18.82 17.36
C PRO A 134 -11.47 -17.97 18.41
N ARG A 135 -10.17 -17.76 18.25
CA ARG A 135 -9.38 -16.89 19.15
C ARG A 135 -9.40 -15.43 18.73
N ALA A 136 -9.78 -15.15 17.49
CA ALA A 136 -9.97 -13.80 17.02
C ALA A 136 -11.35 -13.31 17.47
N GLY A 137 -11.41 -12.12 18.00
CA GLY A 137 -12.67 -11.53 18.40
C GLY A 137 -12.45 -10.25 19.19
N GLY A 138 -13.52 -9.47 19.32
CA GLY A 138 -13.49 -8.27 20.13
C GLY A 138 -14.03 -7.05 19.42
N ILE A 139 -13.58 -5.91 19.90
CA ILE A 139 -14.01 -4.59 19.44
C ILE A 139 -12.77 -3.86 18.95
N SER A 140 -12.89 -3.12 17.86
CA SER A 140 -11.81 -2.30 17.31
C SER A 140 -11.11 -1.51 18.43
N ARG A 141 -9.79 -1.48 18.41
CA ARG A 141 -8.98 -0.75 19.41
C ARG A 141 -9.15 0.77 19.33
N ARG A 142 -9.82 1.27 18.30
CA ARG A 142 -10.14 2.68 18.11
C ARG A 142 -11.42 3.11 18.83
N ILE A 143 -12.18 2.15 19.37
CA ILE A 143 -13.41 2.40 20.13
C ILE A 143 -13.04 2.34 21.60
N GLU A 144 -13.33 3.40 22.34
CA GLU A 144 -12.98 3.57 23.75
C GLU A 144 -14.21 3.99 24.57
N GLY A 145 -14.09 3.97 25.90
CA GLY A 145 -15.12 4.45 26.81
C GLY A 145 -16.43 3.69 26.77
N ASP A 146 -17.53 4.41 26.94
CA ASP A 146 -18.88 3.85 27.05
C ASP A 146 -19.34 3.14 25.79
N GLU A 147 -18.98 3.66 24.63
CA GLU A 147 -19.29 3.05 23.33
C GLU A 147 -18.72 1.62 23.22
N ARG A 148 -17.54 1.40 23.80
CA ARG A 148 -16.93 0.07 23.85
C ARG A 148 -17.69 -0.89 24.75
N THR A 149 -18.21 -0.40 25.87
CA THR A 149 -18.99 -1.19 26.83
C THR A 149 -20.32 -1.61 26.22
N GLU A 150 -21.05 -0.68 25.61
CA GLU A 150 -22.31 -0.96 24.90
C GLU A 150 -22.14 -2.00 23.80
N LEU A 151 -21.08 -1.87 23.00
CA LEU A 151 -20.80 -2.84 21.93
C LEU A 151 -20.41 -4.21 22.48
N LYS A 152 -19.77 -4.29 23.65
CA LYS A 152 -19.44 -5.55 24.30
C LYS A 152 -20.69 -6.29 24.76
N GLU A 153 -21.67 -5.58 25.29
CA GLU A 153 -22.97 -6.13 25.67
C GLU A 153 -23.74 -6.62 24.43
N ALA A 154 -23.78 -5.81 23.37
CA ALA A 154 -24.42 -6.19 22.12
C ALA A 154 -23.79 -7.45 21.50
N LEU A 155 -22.44 -7.53 21.48
CA LEU A 155 -21.71 -8.72 21.01
C LEU A 155 -22.04 -9.97 21.81
N GLY A 156 -22.19 -9.86 23.15
CA GLY A 156 -22.51 -10.99 24.02
C GLY A 156 -23.89 -11.60 23.73
N ARG A 157 -24.78 -10.87 23.07
CA ARG A 157 -26.12 -11.29 22.67
C ARG A 157 -26.18 -11.89 21.27
N LEU A 158 -25.13 -11.73 20.44
CA LEU A 158 -25.10 -12.29 19.10
C LEU A 158 -24.82 -13.79 19.14
N GLU A 159 -25.60 -14.56 18.39
CA GLU A 159 -25.42 -15.99 18.25
C GLU A 159 -24.36 -16.30 17.17
N LEU A 160 -23.11 -16.47 17.63
CA LEU A 160 -22.00 -16.82 16.76
C LEU A 160 -21.80 -18.35 16.75
N PRO A 161 -21.73 -19.01 15.59
CA PRO A 161 -21.43 -20.44 15.50
C PRO A 161 -20.09 -20.80 16.17
N LYS A 162 -20.04 -21.98 16.79
CA LYS A 162 -18.81 -22.46 17.46
C LYS A 162 -17.63 -22.53 16.47
N GLY A 163 -16.48 -22.09 16.93
CA GLY A 163 -15.23 -22.09 16.12
C GLY A 163 -15.03 -20.83 15.29
N MET A 164 -15.96 -19.87 15.32
CA MET A 164 -15.84 -18.60 14.62
C MET A 164 -15.44 -17.47 15.55
N GLY A 165 -14.74 -16.46 15.02
CA GLY A 165 -14.44 -15.19 15.66
C GLY A 165 -15.19 -14.04 15.02
N LEU A 166 -15.44 -12.97 15.80
CA LEU A 166 -16.16 -11.79 15.32
C LEU A 166 -15.48 -10.53 15.86
N ILE A 167 -15.25 -9.55 14.98
CA ILE A 167 -14.68 -8.25 15.35
C ILE A 167 -15.67 -7.15 14.98
N VAL A 168 -15.97 -6.24 15.92
CA VAL A 168 -16.74 -5.02 15.64
C VAL A 168 -15.81 -3.95 15.06
N ARG A 169 -16.19 -3.43 13.91
CA ARG A 169 -15.52 -2.32 13.24
C ARG A 169 -15.91 -0.98 13.88
N THR A 170 -15.13 0.07 13.62
CA THR A 170 -15.47 1.45 14.05
C THR A 170 -16.82 1.93 13.51
N ALA A 171 -17.25 1.45 12.36
CA ALA A 171 -18.55 1.75 11.77
C ALA A 171 -19.73 1.17 12.57
N GLY A 172 -19.48 0.22 13.48
CA GLY A 172 -20.48 -0.38 14.35
C GLY A 172 -20.84 0.45 15.60
N VAL A 173 -20.10 1.54 15.85
CA VAL A 173 -20.40 2.44 16.98
C VAL A 173 -21.81 3.03 16.84
N GLY A 174 -22.61 2.95 17.93
CA GLY A 174 -23.97 3.45 17.98
C GLY A 174 -24.96 2.69 17.10
N LYS A 175 -24.64 1.44 16.71
CA LYS A 175 -25.54 0.54 15.99
C LYS A 175 -26.32 -0.34 16.96
N SER A 176 -27.59 -0.57 16.63
CA SER A 176 -28.47 -1.44 17.43
C SER A 176 -28.08 -2.90 17.32
N PHE A 177 -28.57 -3.72 18.26
CA PHE A 177 -28.38 -5.16 18.20
C PHE A 177 -28.96 -5.76 16.91
N GLU A 178 -30.08 -5.26 16.45
CA GLU A 178 -30.78 -5.71 15.23
C GLU A 178 -29.94 -5.44 13.99
N GLU A 179 -29.31 -4.26 13.91
CA GLU A 179 -28.40 -3.89 12.81
C GLU A 179 -27.15 -4.79 12.79
N LEU A 180 -26.54 -5.03 13.95
CA LEU A 180 -25.38 -5.91 14.07
C LEU A 180 -25.74 -7.37 13.76
N ASN A 181 -26.88 -7.85 14.21
CA ASN A 181 -27.36 -9.20 13.95
C ASN A 181 -27.72 -9.42 12.47
N TYR A 182 -28.26 -8.40 11.81
CA TYR A 182 -28.50 -8.44 10.36
C TYR A 182 -27.18 -8.57 9.58
N ASP A 183 -26.17 -7.77 9.93
CA ASP A 183 -24.83 -7.82 9.31
C ASP A 183 -24.18 -9.20 9.53
N LEU A 184 -24.29 -9.77 10.76
CA LEU A 184 -23.80 -11.11 11.05
C LEU A 184 -24.47 -12.19 10.19
N LYS A 185 -25.79 -12.17 10.07
CA LYS A 185 -26.54 -13.13 9.24
C LYS A 185 -26.12 -13.05 7.77
N ALA A 186 -25.94 -11.84 7.23
CA ALA A 186 -25.46 -11.64 5.87
C ALA A 186 -24.04 -12.21 5.68
N LEU A 187 -23.15 -12.02 6.67
CA LEU A 187 -21.80 -12.58 6.65
C LEU A 187 -21.78 -14.11 6.70
N LEU A 188 -22.66 -14.72 7.48
CA LEU A 188 -22.77 -16.19 7.56
C LEU A 188 -23.26 -16.80 6.23
N VAL A 189 -24.26 -16.19 5.60
CA VAL A 189 -24.72 -16.59 4.26
C VAL A 189 -23.59 -16.44 3.22
N HIS A 190 -22.84 -15.35 3.29
CA HIS A 190 -21.71 -15.12 2.39
C HIS A 190 -20.60 -16.17 2.60
N TRP A 191 -20.28 -16.49 3.85
CA TRP A 191 -19.31 -17.55 4.16
C TRP A 191 -19.76 -18.93 3.65
N ASP A 192 -21.02 -19.26 3.77
CA ASP A 192 -21.56 -20.52 3.25
C ASP A 192 -21.46 -20.58 1.71
N ALA A 193 -21.70 -19.47 1.02
CA ALA A 193 -21.50 -19.39 -0.42
C ALA A 193 -20.02 -19.58 -0.81
N ILE A 194 -19.08 -19.00 -0.06
CA ILE A 194 -17.64 -19.20 -0.27
C ILE A 194 -17.24 -20.68 -0.10
N LYS A 195 -17.77 -21.36 0.92
CA LYS A 195 -17.52 -22.81 1.12
C LYS A 195 -18.04 -23.66 -0.05
N GLN A 196 -19.29 -23.41 -0.46
CA GLN A 196 -19.89 -24.11 -1.59
C GLN A 196 -19.09 -23.89 -2.89
N ALA A 197 -18.65 -22.66 -3.14
CA ALA A 197 -17.79 -22.37 -4.27
C ALA A 197 -16.44 -23.09 -4.17
N ALA A 198 -15.83 -23.16 -2.98
CA ALA A 198 -14.59 -23.89 -2.76
C ALA A 198 -14.70 -25.39 -3.07
N ASP A 199 -15.86 -25.99 -2.82
CA ASP A 199 -16.10 -27.40 -3.07
C ASP A 199 -16.45 -27.70 -4.55
N SER A 200 -16.78 -26.67 -5.33
CA SER A 200 -17.21 -26.82 -6.74
C SER A 200 -16.10 -27.13 -7.73
N ALA A 201 -14.84 -26.78 -7.41
CA ALA A 201 -13.71 -26.96 -8.33
C ALA A 201 -12.41 -27.34 -7.60
N LYS A 202 -11.44 -27.86 -8.36
CA LYS A 202 -10.10 -28.19 -7.87
C LYS A 202 -9.20 -26.97 -7.87
N ALA A 203 -8.23 -26.93 -6.95
CA ALA A 203 -7.21 -25.89 -6.93
C ALA A 203 -6.29 -25.94 -8.19
N PRO A 204 -5.73 -24.80 -8.68
CA PRO A 204 -5.93 -23.45 -8.15
C PRO A 204 -7.12 -22.72 -8.81
N PHE A 205 -7.90 -21.96 -8.06
CA PHE A 205 -8.89 -21.03 -8.61
C PHE A 205 -9.33 -19.93 -7.63
N LEU A 206 -9.83 -18.83 -8.17
CA LEU A 206 -10.40 -17.71 -7.41
C LEU A 206 -11.81 -18.10 -6.92
N ILE A 207 -12.00 -18.18 -5.60
CA ILE A 207 -13.29 -18.46 -4.97
C ILE A 207 -14.13 -17.18 -4.83
N HIS A 208 -13.49 -16.12 -4.32
CA HIS A 208 -14.14 -14.84 -4.02
C HIS A 208 -13.20 -13.68 -4.30
N GLN A 209 -13.69 -12.73 -5.08
CA GLN A 209 -13.01 -11.47 -5.32
C GLN A 209 -13.59 -10.41 -4.39
N GLU A 210 -12.70 -9.67 -3.71
CA GLU A 210 -13.10 -8.52 -2.89
C GLU A 210 -13.78 -7.46 -3.78
N SER A 211 -14.67 -6.69 -3.19
CA SER A 211 -15.42 -5.65 -3.90
C SER A 211 -14.51 -4.64 -4.60
N ASN A 212 -15.00 -4.08 -5.72
CA ASN A 212 -14.31 -3.00 -6.42
C ASN A 212 -14.08 -1.76 -5.52
N VAL A 213 -13.26 -0.82 -5.98
CA VAL A 213 -12.88 0.38 -5.23
C VAL A 213 -14.07 1.17 -4.71
N ILE A 214 -15.17 1.22 -5.46
CA ILE A 214 -16.37 2.00 -5.11
C ILE A 214 -17.08 1.39 -3.91
N PHE A 215 -17.40 0.09 -3.95
CA PHE A 215 -18.06 -0.60 -2.83
C PHE A 215 -17.16 -0.69 -1.60
N ARG A 216 -15.85 -0.88 -1.84
CA ARG A 216 -14.85 -0.86 -0.77
C ARG A 216 -14.77 0.53 -0.12
N ALA A 217 -14.79 1.60 -0.91
CA ALA A 217 -14.81 2.96 -0.40
C ALA A 217 -16.10 3.28 0.37
N ILE A 218 -17.26 2.87 -0.15
CA ILE A 218 -18.54 2.99 0.56
C ILE A 218 -18.48 2.25 1.89
N ARG A 219 -18.00 1.02 1.92
CA ARG A 219 -17.87 0.23 3.15
C ARG A 219 -16.91 0.86 4.17
N ASP A 220 -15.78 1.39 3.72
CA ASP A 220 -14.66 1.75 4.59
C ASP A 220 -14.60 3.24 4.93
N TYR A 221 -15.10 4.12 4.08
CA TYR A 221 -14.98 5.58 4.25
C TYR A 221 -16.28 6.26 4.68
N LEU A 222 -17.45 5.62 4.56
CA LEU A 222 -18.71 6.24 4.96
C LEU A 222 -18.79 6.43 6.48
N ARG A 223 -18.37 7.60 6.91
CA ARG A 223 -18.49 8.07 8.29
C ARG A 223 -19.63 9.09 8.39
N ARG A 224 -20.17 9.29 9.59
CA ARG A 224 -21.27 10.24 9.84
C ARG A 224 -20.95 11.68 9.41
N ASP A 225 -19.66 12.05 9.38
CA ASP A 225 -19.19 13.38 8.98
C ASP A 225 -19.15 13.60 7.45
N ILE A 226 -19.38 12.55 6.63
CA ILE A 226 -19.55 12.68 5.18
C ILE A 226 -20.95 13.23 4.90
N GLY A 227 -21.01 14.47 4.43
CA GLY A 227 -22.27 15.14 4.15
C GLY A 227 -22.87 14.81 2.79
N GLU A 228 -22.05 14.42 1.81
CA GLU A 228 -22.49 14.22 0.43
C GLU A 228 -21.59 13.21 -0.29
N ILE A 229 -22.21 12.39 -1.15
CA ILE A 229 -21.54 11.43 -2.04
C ILE A 229 -21.95 11.79 -3.47
N LEU A 230 -20.98 12.18 -4.29
CA LEU A 230 -21.20 12.58 -5.67
C LEU A 230 -20.59 11.57 -6.62
N ILE A 231 -21.35 11.13 -7.60
CA ILE A 231 -20.94 10.13 -8.60
C ILE A 231 -21.23 10.69 -9.99
N ASP A 232 -20.24 10.68 -10.87
CA ASP A 232 -20.32 11.30 -12.19
C ASP A 232 -20.88 10.41 -13.30
N LYS A 233 -20.98 9.08 -13.09
CA LYS A 233 -21.48 8.13 -14.10
C LYS A 233 -22.82 7.53 -13.67
N PRO A 234 -23.90 7.68 -14.49
CA PRO A 234 -25.24 7.22 -14.12
C PRO A 234 -25.30 5.72 -13.76
N ARG A 235 -24.66 4.85 -14.53
CA ARG A 235 -24.64 3.41 -14.25
C ARG A 235 -24.03 3.11 -12.89
N VAL A 236 -22.88 3.72 -12.57
CA VAL A 236 -22.18 3.53 -11.30
C VAL A 236 -22.98 4.13 -10.14
N PHE A 237 -23.70 5.24 -10.38
CA PHE A 237 -24.62 5.84 -9.41
C PHE A 237 -25.74 4.86 -9.02
N GLU A 238 -26.39 4.20 -9.98
CA GLU A 238 -27.46 3.24 -9.69
C GLU A 238 -26.92 2.01 -8.93
N GLU A 239 -25.75 1.49 -9.33
CA GLU A 239 -25.09 0.38 -8.63
C GLU A 239 -24.71 0.76 -7.18
N ALA A 240 -24.12 1.93 -6.98
CA ALA A 240 -23.75 2.44 -5.66
C ALA A 240 -24.98 2.72 -4.78
N LYS A 241 -26.02 3.29 -5.37
CA LYS A 241 -27.29 3.57 -4.71
C LYS A 241 -27.95 2.28 -4.21
N ALA A 242 -28.05 1.26 -5.05
CA ALA A 242 -28.58 -0.06 -4.66
C ALA A 242 -27.77 -0.71 -3.53
N HIS A 243 -26.44 -0.57 -3.57
CA HIS A 243 -25.55 -1.06 -2.52
C HIS A 243 -25.78 -0.30 -1.19
N ILE A 244 -25.86 1.03 -1.25
CA ILE A 244 -26.08 1.88 -0.06
C ILE A 244 -27.48 1.62 0.52
N GLU A 245 -28.51 1.50 -0.30
CA GLU A 245 -29.85 1.17 0.15
C GLU A 245 -29.89 -0.14 0.94
N ARG A 246 -29.13 -1.14 0.49
CA ARG A 246 -29.06 -2.45 1.15
C ARG A 246 -28.23 -2.45 2.43
N PHE A 247 -27.08 -1.76 2.46
CA PHE A 247 -26.10 -1.89 3.54
C PHE A 247 -25.96 -0.65 4.42
N ARG A 248 -26.30 0.52 3.91
CA ARG A 248 -26.18 1.81 4.60
C ARG A 248 -27.34 2.75 4.25
N PRO A 249 -28.58 2.37 4.52
CA PRO A 249 -29.77 3.18 4.19
C PRO A 249 -29.75 4.58 4.84
N ASP A 250 -29.02 4.75 5.93
CA ASP A 250 -28.78 6.02 6.61
C ASP A 250 -28.06 7.08 5.72
N PHE A 251 -27.43 6.67 4.63
CA PHE A 251 -26.75 7.57 3.68
C PHE A 251 -27.50 7.83 2.38
N MET A 252 -28.66 7.23 2.16
CA MET A 252 -29.41 7.33 0.90
C MET A 252 -29.69 8.78 0.48
N SER A 253 -30.05 9.64 1.42
CA SER A 253 -30.33 11.08 1.15
C SER A 253 -29.09 11.89 0.75
N ARG A 254 -27.88 11.34 0.97
CA ARG A 254 -26.60 12.01 0.69
C ARG A 254 -25.99 11.62 -0.65
N VAL A 255 -26.52 10.57 -1.30
CA VAL A 255 -26.00 10.09 -2.60
C VAL A 255 -26.67 10.84 -3.72
N LYS A 256 -25.86 11.45 -4.60
CA LYS A 256 -26.34 12.25 -5.70
C LYS A 256 -25.55 11.97 -6.98
N LEU A 257 -26.27 11.98 -8.11
CA LEU A 257 -25.63 11.99 -9.42
C LEU A 257 -25.10 13.39 -9.73
N TYR A 258 -23.83 13.50 -10.05
CA TYR A 258 -23.24 14.74 -10.52
C TYR A 258 -23.61 14.99 -11.99
N GLN A 259 -24.19 16.15 -12.29
CA GLN A 259 -24.67 16.52 -13.62
C GLN A 259 -24.09 17.87 -14.10
N GLY A 260 -22.96 18.31 -13.52
CA GLY A 260 -22.31 19.56 -13.92
C GLY A 260 -21.58 19.43 -15.27
N ASP A 261 -21.50 20.53 -16.01
CA ASP A 261 -20.75 20.60 -17.28
C ASP A 261 -19.24 20.47 -17.11
N THR A 262 -18.73 20.86 -15.94
CA THR A 262 -17.31 20.73 -15.59
C THR A 262 -17.05 19.33 -15.01
N PRO A 263 -15.97 18.63 -15.38
CA PRO A 263 -15.63 17.34 -14.79
C PRO A 263 -15.57 17.41 -13.26
N LEU A 264 -16.05 16.37 -12.57
CA LEU A 264 -16.25 16.34 -11.12
C LEU A 264 -15.00 16.77 -10.32
N PHE A 265 -13.84 16.22 -10.63
CA PHE A 265 -12.60 16.51 -9.90
C PHE A 265 -12.05 17.91 -10.22
N THR A 266 -12.28 18.40 -11.44
CA THR A 266 -11.95 19.78 -11.83
C THR A 266 -12.83 20.77 -11.09
N HIS A 267 -14.13 20.50 -10.96
CA HIS A 267 -15.08 21.34 -10.21
C HIS A 267 -14.63 21.54 -8.76
N TYR A 268 -14.11 20.49 -8.12
CA TYR A 268 -13.60 20.55 -6.75
C TYR A 268 -12.12 20.93 -6.65
N GLN A 269 -11.45 21.26 -7.76
CA GLN A 269 -10.05 21.71 -7.83
C GLN A 269 -9.06 20.72 -7.18
N ILE A 270 -9.28 19.42 -7.37
CA ILE A 270 -8.45 18.39 -6.75
C ILE A 270 -7.48 17.70 -7.70
N GLU A 271 -7.60 17.87 -9.02
CA GLU A 271 -6.69 17.25 -10.00
C GLU A 271 -5.22 17.64 -9.74
N SER A 272 -4.94 18.93 -9.49
CA SER A 272 -3.57 19.38 -9.18
C SER A 272 -3.03 18.79 -7.86
N GLN A 273 -3.92 18.53 -6.90
CA GLN A 273 -3.55 17.90 -5.63
C GLN A 273 -3.26 16.39 -5.81
N ILE A 274 -3.97 15.73 -6.74
CA ILE A 274 -3.69 14.35 -7.13
C ILE A 274 -2.33 14.30 -7.84
N GLU A 275 -2.08 15.18 -8.81
CA GLU A 275 -0.80 15.26 -9.50
C GLU A 275 0.38 15.51 -8.54
N SER A 276 0.17 16.32 -7.50
CA SER A 276 1.20 16.55 -6.47
C SER A 276 1.60 15.28 -5.73
N ALA A 277 0.71 14.28 -5.64
CA ALA A 277 1.01 13.00 -5.01
C ALA A 277 1.95 12.10 -5.84
N PHE A 278 2.16 12.40 -7.12
CA PHE A 278 3.15 11.74 -7.98
C PHE A 278 4.51 12.43 -7.98
N GLN A 279 4.59 13.67 -7.46
CA GLN A 279 5.82 14.46 -7.46
C GLN A 279 6.69 14.11 -6.25
N ARG A 280 8.01 14.12 -6.42
CA ARG A 280 8.99 13.91 -5.35
C ARG A 280 8.90 15.03 -4.31
N GLU A 281 8.78 16.29 -4.75
CA GLU A 281 8.75 17.49 -3.92
C GLU A 281 7.31 18.04 -3.80
N VAL A 282 6.88 18.38 -2.59
CA VAL A 282 5.58 19.00 -2.29
C VAL A 282 5.80 20.30 -1.57
N ARG A 283 5.19 21.37 -2.07
CA ARG A 283 5.29 22.72 -1.49
C ARG A 283 4.41 22.88 -0.26
N LEU A 284 4.93 23.63 0.72
CA LEU A 284 4.21 24.02 1.91
C LEU A 284 3.61 25.43 1.75
N PRO A 285 2.53 25.76 2.50
CA PRO A 285 1.84 27.07 2.40
C PRO A 285 2.74 28.27 2.64
N SER A 286 3.70 28.17 3.56
CA SER A 286 4.66 29.26 3.86
C SER A 286 5.75 29.44 2.81
N GLY A 287 5.88 28.53 1.85
CA GLY A 287 6.89 28.55 0.79
C GLY A 287 8.05 27.57 0.99
N GLY A 288 8.07 26.81 2.10
CA GLY A 288 8.92 25.65 2.28
C GLY A 288 8.49 24.46 1.42
N SER A 289 9.17 23.34 1.53
CA SER A 289 8.82 22.10 0.84
C SER A 289 9.22 20.86 1.63
N ILE A 290 8.54 19.75 1.33
CA ILE A 290 8.92 18.43 1.77
C ILE A 290 9.35 17.61 0.56
N VAL A 291 10.38 16.80 0.72
CA VAL A 291 10.92 15.88 -0.31
C VAL A 291 10.71 14.46 0.18
N ILE A 292 10.00 13.64 -0.60
CA ILE A 292 9.63 12.27 -0.22
C ILE A 292 10.36 11.29 -1.13
N ASP A 293 11.28 10.53 -0.56
CA ASP A 293 12.11 9.56 -1.27
C ASP A 293 11.85 8.13 -0.76
N PRO A 294 11.11 7.32 -1.50
CA PRO A 294 11.00 5.90 -1.21
C PRO A 294 12.32 5.19 -1.56
N THR A 295 12.85 4.41 -0.60
CA THR A 295 13.97 3.50 -0.82
C THR A 295 13.49 2.05 -0.77
N GLU A 296 14.38 1.09 -0.98
CA GLU A 296 14.02 -0.34 -0.87
C GLU A 296 13.51 -0.72 0.53
N ALA A 297 14.08 -0.14 1.59
CA ALA A 297 13.80 -0.53 2.97
C ALA A 297 12.83 0.40 3.68
N LEU A 298 12.89 1.69 3.42
CA LEU A 298 12.12 2.72 4.13
C LEU A 298 11.83 3.92 3.22
N THR A 299 10.96 4.81 3.67
CA THR A 299 10.74 6.12 3.04
C THR A 299 11.43 7.19 3.88
N SER A 300 12.29 8.00 3.26
CA SER A 300 12.87 9.18 3.87
C SER A 300 12.09 10.43 3.47
N ILE A 301 11.94 11.37 4.39
CA ILE A 301 11.28 12.66 4.15
C ILE A 301 12.19 13.76 4.68
N ASP A 302 12.59 14.65 3.78
CA ASP A 302 13.39 15.83 4.08
C ASP A 302 12.52 17.10 4.06
N ILE A 303 12.84 18.10 4.87
CA ILE A 303 12.09 19.34 5.02
C ILE A 303 12.98 20.54 4.72
N ASN A 304 12.52 21.37 3.79
CA ASN A 304 13.23 22.56 3.35
C ASN A 304 12.43 23.83 3.67
N SER A 305 13.02 24.80 4.38
CA SER A 305 12.40 26.09 4.69
C SER A 305 12.53 27.16 3.61
N SER A 306 13.35 26.95 2.58
CA SER A 306 13.96 27.80 1.56
C SER A 306 13.36 29.20 1.29
N LYS A 307 12.05 29.42 1.38
CA LYS A 307 11.37 30.71 1.17
C LYS A 307 10.48 31.15 2.34
N ALA A 308 10.46 30.39 3.41
CA ALA A 308 9.66 30.66 4.59
C ALA A 308 10.36 31.69 5.50
N THR A 309 10.52 32.95 5.04
CA THR A 309 11.24 34.02 5.76
C THR A 309 10.34 34.94 6.59
N LYS A 310 9.12 34.51 6.91
CA LYS A 310 8.13 35.31 7.68
C LYS A 310 8.26 35.16 9.20
N GLY A 311 9.15 34.32 9.71
CA GLY A 311 9.44 34.17 11.13
C GLY A 311 10.23 35.35 11.68
N GLY A 312 10.06 35.68 12.96
CA GLY A 312 10.82 36.69 13.66
C GLY A 312 12.28 36.33 13.90
N ASP A 313 12.56 35.01 13.95
CA ASP A 313 13.90 34.42 14.04
C ASP A 313 13.97 33.06 13.35
N ILE A 314 15.17 32.46 13.37
CA ILE A 314 15.44 31.17 12.73
C ILE A 314 14.67 30.03 13.42
N GLU A 315 14.53 30.08 14.74
CA GLU A 315 13.84 29.05 15.52
C GLU A 315 12.33 29.07 15.26
N GLU A 316 11.72 30.25 15.18
CA GLU A 316 10.30 30.41 14.85
C GLU A 316 10.01 29.94 13.41
N THR A 317 10.92 30.23 12.48
CA THR A 317 10.82 29.77 11.09
C THR A 317 10.91 28.25 11.02
N ALA A 318 11.83 27.63 11.76
CA ALA A 318 11.97 26.18 11.83
C ALA A 318 10.71 25.52 12.40
N LEU A 319 10.18 26.04 13.53
CA LEU A 319 8.96 25.53 14.15
C LEU A 319 7.76 25.59 13.20
N ASN A 320 7.51 26.76 12.60
CA ASN A 320 6.37 26.96 11.71
C ASN A 320 6.46 26.05 10.48
N THR A 321 7.64 25.92 9.87
CA THR A 321 7.85 25.03 8.73
C THR A 321 7.64 23.57 9.12
N ASN A 322 8.15 23.15 10.27
CA ASN A 322 7.98 21.78 10.77
C ASN A 322 6.51 21.46 11.10
N LEU A 323 5.75 22.40 11.62
CA LEU A 323 4.31 22.23 11.88
C LEU A 323 3.52 22.05 10.59
N GLU A 324 3.78 22.88 9.57
CA GLU A 324 3.16 22.73 8.24
C GLU A 324 3.58 21.40 7.59
N ALA A 325 4.85 21.05 7.71
CA ALA A 325 5.37 19.79 7.21
C ALA A 325 4.70 18.58 7.88
N ALA A 326 4.48 18.60 9.20
CA ALA A 326 3.81 17.52 9.92
C ALA A 326 2.39 17.26 9.40
N ASP A 327 1.62 18.33 9.13
CA ASP A 327 0.28 18.22 8.53
C ASP A 327 0.33 17.65 7.12
N GLU A 328 1.24 18.16 6.28
CA GLU A 328 1.34 17.75 4.89
C GLU A 328 1.93 16.33 4.74
N ILE A 329 2.91 15.95 5.55
CA ILE A 329 3.46 14.59 5.59
C ILE A 329 2.34 13.59 5.89
N ALA A 330 1.55 13.79 6.95
CA ALA A 330 0.45 12.91 7.29
C ALA A 330 -0.58 12.80 6.14
N ARG A 331 -0.83 13.89 5.42
CA ARG A 331 -1.70 13.92 4.23
C ARG A 331 -1.10 13.14 3.08
N GLN A 332 0.16 13.38 2.73
CA GLN A 332 0.85 12.72 1.63
C GLN A 332 1.02 11.20 1.87
N LEU A 333 1.25 10.77 3.11
CA LEU A 333 1.28 9.35 3.46
C LEU A 333 -0.05 8.65 3.14
N ARG A 334 -1.19 9.32 3.38
CA ARG A 334 -2.51 8.79 3.02
C ARG A 334 -2.75 8.80 1.52
N LEU A 335 -2.49 9.92 0.83
CA LEU A 335 -2.73 10.06 -0.61
C LEU A 335 -1.91 9.07 -1.44
N ARG A 336 -0.65 8.90 -1.07
CA ARG A 336 0.29 7.98 -1.74
C ARG A 336 0.19 6.54 -1.25
N ASP A 337 -0.54 6.30 -0.16
CA ASP A 337 -0.59 5.05 0.61
C ASP A 337 0.80 4.48 0.94
N LEU A 338 1.71 5.38 1.35
CA LEU A 338 3.04 4.98 1.78
C LEU A 338 2.96 4.24 3.12
N GLY A 339 3.60 3.11 3.20
CA GLY A 339 3.61 2.27 4.40
C GLY A 339 4.99 1.63 4.64
N GLY A 340 5.14 1.02 5.79
CA GLY A 340 6.41 0.50 6.30
C GLY A 340 7.08 1.49 7.23
N LEU A 341 8.40 1.48 7.28
CA LEU A 341 9.20 2.42 8.06
C LEU A 341 9.34 3.75 7.32
N ILE A 342 9.20 4.84 8.04
CA ILE A 342 9.32 6.20 7.52
C ILE A 342 10.20 6.97 8.48
N VAL A 343 11.19 7.68 7.95
CA VAL A 343 12.09 8.55 8.70
C VAL A 343 11.92 9.97 8.19
N ILE A 344 11.63 10.88 9.11
CA ILE A 344 11.41 12.30 8.82
C ILE A 344 12.60 13.08 9.41
N ASP A 345 13.25 13.88 8.58
CA ASP A 345 14.30 14.79 8.98
C ASP A 345 13.69 16.19 9.19
N PHE A 346 13.35 16.48 10.46
CA PHE A 346 12.82 17.80 10.83
C PHE A 346 13.93 18.83 10.91
N ILE A 347 13.62 20.06 10.49
CA ILE A 347 14.55 21.19 10.69
C ILE A 347 14.88 21.29 12.17
N ASP A 348 16.16 21.49 12.50
CA ASP A 348 16.64 21.54 13.87
C ASP A 348 15.87 22.55 14.73
N MET A 349 15.45 22.10 15.90
CA MET A 349 14.77 22.89 16.93
C MET A 349 15.46 22.70 18.26
N THR A 350 15.94 23.78 18.84
CA THR A 350 16.66 23.76 20.13
C THR A 350 15.72 23.51 21.32
N PRO A 351 14.55 24.18 21.45
CA PRO A 351 13.69 24.00 22.61
C PRO A 351 12.91 22.66 22.58
N PRO A 352 13.00 21.81 23.62
CA PRO A 352 12.23 20.56 23.69
C PRO A 352 10.70 20.75 23.59
N ARG A 353 10.20 21.91 23.95
CA ARG A 353 8.77 22.24 23.79
C ARG A 353 8.35 22.28 22.33
N HIS A 354 9.18 22.84 21.43
CA HIS A 354 8.93 22.90 19.98
C HIS A 354 8.94 21.49 19.37
N GLN A 355 9.90 20.66 19.77
CA GLN A 355 9.93 19.25 19.33
C GLN A 355 8.63 18.51 19.71
N ARG A 356 8.16 18.68 20.96
CA ARG A 356 6.90 18.07 21.43
C ARG A 356 5.68 18.61 20.67
N GLU A 357 5.67 19.89 20.34
CA GLU A 357 4.59 20.51 19.58
C GLU A 357 4.49 19.91 18.18
N VAL A 358 5.61 19.75 17.48
CA VAL A 358 5.67 19.08 16.15
C VAL A 358 5.27 17.60 16.25
N GLU A 359 5.77 16.86 17.27
CA GLU A 359 5.35 15.48 17.50
C GLU A 359 3.84 15.34 17.71
N ASN A 360 3.25 16.23 18.50
CA ASN A 360 1.81 16.23 18.77
C ASN A 360 1.02 16.59 17.51
N ARG A 361 1.49 17.60 16.74
CA ARG A 361 0.89 17.99 15.48
C ARG A 361 0.85 16.82 14.48
N LEU A 362 1.94 16.09 14.35
CA LEU A 362 2.01 14.90 13.48
C LEU A 362 1.04 13.81 13.95
N LYS A 363 0.94 13.56 15.27
CA LYS A 363 0.00 12.60 15.84
C LYS A 363 -1.45 12.98 15.55
N ASP A 364 -1.80 14.25 15.72
CA ASP A 364 -3.15 14.75 15.46
C ASP A 364 -3.48 14.69 13.95
N ALA A 365 -2.54 15.05 13.08
CA ALA A 365 -2.69 14.97 11.64
C ALA A 365 -2.82 13.52 11.12
N ALA A 366 -2.21 12.56 11.82
CA ALA A 366 -2.30 11.13 11.51
C ALA A 366 -3.58 10.46 12.08
N ARG A 367 -4.27 11.09 13.05
CA ARG A 367 -5.47 10.51 13.70
C ARG A 367 -6.59 10.08 12.73
N PRO A 368 -6.89 10.81 11.64
CA PRO A 368 -7.89 10.39 10.66
C PRO A 368 -7.48 9.18 9.81
N ASP A 369 -6.20 8.80 9.78
CA ASP A 369 -5.70 7.71 8.94
C ASP A 369 -6.33 6.37 9.35
N ARG A 370 -6.74 5.58 8.35
CA ARG A 370 -7.27 4.22 8.56
C ARG A 370 -6.17 3.23 8.90
N ALA A 371 -4.97 3.47 8.40
CA ALA A 371 -3.82 2.64 8.68
C ALA A 371 -3.42 2.75 10.16
N ARG A 372 -2.88 1.68 10.69
CA ARG A 372 -2.24 1.73 12.01
C ARG A 372 -0.93 2.47 11.88
N VAL A 373 -0.81 3.57 12.62
CA VAL A 373 0.39 4.41 12.65
C VAL A 373 1.01 4.33 14.05
N GLN A 374 2.32 4.20 14.10
CA GLN A 374 3.12 4.32 15.33
C GLN A 374 4.13 5.43 15.10
N ILE A 375 4.17 6.41 15.99
CA ILE A 375 5.01 7.61 15.87
C ILE A 375 5.94 7.65 17.07
N GLY A 376 7.23 7.73 16.79
CA GLY A 376 8.29 7.89 17.80
C GLY A 376 8.40 9.31 18.32
N LYS A 377 9.51 9.60 18.95
CA LYS A 377 9.92 10.95 19.37
C LYS A 377 11.03 11.44 18.45
N ILE A 378 11.18 12.75 18.35
CA ILE A 378 12.33 13.35 17.67
C ILE A 378 13.59 12.97 18.44
N SER A 379 14.54 12.38 17.75
CA SER A 379 15.82 11.95 18.29
C SER A 379 16.77 13.14 18.49
N ARG A 380 17.90 12.91 19.15
CA ARG A 380 18.98 13.92 19.29
C ARG A 380 19.59 14.35 17.95
N PHE A 381 19.31 13.64 16.87
CA PHE A 381 19.77 13.94 15.52
C PHE A 381 18.72 14.69 14.68
N GLY A 382 17.60 15.15 15.27
CA GLY A 382 16.49 15.78 14.53
C GLY A 382 15.54 14.80 13.83
N LEU A 383 15.85 13.50 13.81
CA LEU A 383 15.10 12.49 13.10
C LEU A 383 13.90 11.98 13.90
N LEU A 384 12.74 11.85 13.25
CA LEU A 384 11.59 11.17 13.80
C LEU A 384 11.33 9.87 13.01
N GLU A 385 11.30 8.78 13.74
CA GLU A 385 10.96 7.47 13.19
C GLU A 385 9.48 7.18 13.39
N MET A 386 8.83 6.69 12.34
CA MET A 386 7.45 6.21 12.41
C MET A 386 7.24 4.98 11.56
N SER A 387 6.17 4.24 11.85
CA SER A 387 5.71 3.14 11.01
C SER A 387 4.25 3.31 10.65
N ARG A 388 3.89 3.02 9.42
CA ARG A 388 2.51 3.01 8.93
C ARG A 388 2.20 1.67 8.30
N GLN A 389 1.05 1.09 8.66
CA GLN A 389 0.56 -0.13 8.05
C GLN A 389 0.28 0.12 6.55
N ARG A 390 0.73 -0.79 5.69
CA ARG A 390 0.35 -0.78 4.26
C ARG A 390 -1.08 -1.28 4.12
N LEU A 391 -1.92 -0.51 3.48
CA LEU A 391 -3.30 -0.90 3.19
C LEU A 391 -3.39 -1.54 1.80
N ARG A 392 -2.61 -1.03 0.84
CA ARG A 392 -2.54 -1.42 -0.58
C ARG A 392 -1.16 -1.09 -1.16
N PRO A 393 -0.84 -1.43 -2.43
CA PRO A 393 0.32 -0.89 -3.12
C PRO A 393 0.29 0.64 -3.11
N SER A 394 1.46 1.27 -2.94
CA SER A 394 1.53 2.73 -2.99
C SER A 394 1.17 3.25 -4.39
N LEU A 395 0.76 4.51 -4.46
CA LEU A 395 0.39 5.16 -5.72
C LEU A 395 1.52 5.04 -6.77
N GLY A 396 2.78 5.18 -6.35
CA GLY A 396 3.95 4.99 -7.22
C GLY A 396 4.14 3.54 -7.65
N GLU A 397 3.99 2.57 -6.73
CA GLU A 397 4.13 1.14 -7.06
C GLU A 397 3.04 0.67 -8.06
N ALA A 398 1.84 1.26 -8.01
CA ALA A 398 0.72 0.89 -8.88
C ALA A 398 0.77 1.55 -10.27
N SER A 399 1.43 2.72 -10.42
CA SER A 399 1.34 3.55 -11.63
C SER A 399 2.67 3.89 -12.28
N GLN A 400 3.80 3.61 -11.62
CA GLN A 400 5.13 3.96 -12.11
C GLN A 400 6.00 2.71 -12.28
N GLY A 401 6.79 2.68 -13.34
CA GLY A 401 7.83 1.67 -13.54
C GLY A 401 9.23 2.21 -13.23
N PRO A 402 10.23 1.34 -13.01
CA PRO A 402 11.61 1.76 -12.83
C PRO A 402 12.13 2.46 -14.12
N CYS A 403 12.84 3.57 -13.94
CA CYS A 403 13.46 4.29 -15.06
C CYS A 403 14.41 3.36 -15.82
N PRO A 404 14.26 3.14 -17.15
CA PRO A 404 15.08 2.21 -17.91
C PRO A 404 16.56 2.65 -17.99
N ARG A 405 16.84 3.96 -17.80
CA ARG A 405 18.19 4.51 -17.88
C ARG A 405 19.01 4.31 -16.60
N CYS A 406 18.42 4.51 -15.44
CA CYS A 406 19.11 4.37 -14.15
C CYS A 406 18.64 3.18 -13.31
N SER A 407 17.69 2.39 -13.81
CA SER A 407 17.08 1.24 -13.09
C SER A 407 16.61 1.60 -11.67
N GLY A 408 16.12 2.83 -11.49
CA GLY A 408 15.62 3.33 -10.20
C GLY A 408 16.69 3.95 -9.29
N GLN A 409 17.97 4.01 -9.72
CA GLN A 409 19.07 4.54 -8.89
C GLN A 409 19.10 6.09 -8.79
N GLY A 410 18.40 6.80 -9.69
CA GLY A 410 18.37 8.27 -9.71
C GLY A 410 19.61 8.92 -10.34
N THR A 411 20.72 8.19 -10.46
CA THR A 411 22.00 8.66 -11.03
C THR A 411 22.53 7.67 -12.05
N ILE A 412 23.35 8.15 -12.96
CA ILE A 412 24.09 7.32 -13.93
C ILE A 412 25.54 7.75 -13.91
N ARG A 413 26.44 6.86 -14.29
CA ARG A 413 27.86 7.22 -14.49
C ARG A 413 28.00 8.18 -15.67
N SER A 414 28.91 9.13 -15.56
CA SER A 414 29.22 10.04 -16.68
C SER A 414 29.77 9.26 -17.88
N ASN A 415 29.60 9.82 -19.09
CA ASN A 415 30.09 9.20 -20.32
C ASN A 415 31.61 8.99 -20.28
N GLU A 416 32.37 9.94 -19.72
CA GLU A 416 33.80 9.85 -19.52
C GLU A 416 34.19 8.68 -18.61
N SER A 417 33.48 8.54 -17.47
CA SER A 417 33.76 7.46 -16.52
C SER A 417 33.46 6.08 -17.11
N ILE A 418 32.40 5.97 -17.91
CA ILE A 418 32.05 4.73 -18.62
C ILE A 418 33.11 4.45 -19.70
N ALA A 419 33.45 5.45 -20.51
CA ALA A 419 34.40 5.31 -21.58
C ALA A 419 35.78 4.83 -21.09
N LEU A 420 36.29 5.40 -20.00
CA LEU A 420 37.52 4.95 -19.37
C LEU A 420 37.46 3.53 -18.82
N SER A 421 36.27 3.11 -18.32
CA SER A 421 36.04 1.73 -17.89
C SER A 421 36.08 0.76 -19.07
N ILE A 422 35.42 1.13 -20.16
CA ILE A 422 35.38 0.34 -21.41
C ILE A 422 36.78 0.26 -22.02
N LEU A 423 37.55 1.34 -22.01
CA LEU A 423 38.92 1.34 -22.52
C LEU A 423 39.79 0.30 -21.78
N ARG A 424 39.66 0.18 -20.45
CA ARG A 424 40.35 -0.86 -19.67
C ARG A 424 39.92 -2.26 -20.04
N LEU A 425 38.60 -2.47 -20.26
CA LEU A 425 38.08 -3.76 -20.71
C LEU A 425 38.57 -4.13 -22.12
N ILE A 426 38.66 -3.15 -23.03
CA ILE A 426 39.22 -3.35 -24.36
C ILE A 426 40.73 -3.76 -24.23
N GLU A 427 41.48 -3.11 -23.38
CA GLU A 427 42.90 -3.46 -23.13
C GLU A 427 43.02 -4.87 -22.50
N GLU A 428 42.15 -5.21 -21.55
CA GLU A 428 42.10 -6.54 -20.94
C GLU A 428 41.79 -7.65 -21.95
N GLU A 429 40.85 -7.40 -22.87
CA GLU A 429 40.51 -8.37 -23.92
C GLU A 429 41.64 -8.44 -25.01
N ALA A 430 42.25 -7.31 -25.32
CA ALA A 430 43.36 -7.26 -26.30
C ALA A 430 44.62 -8.01 -25.85
N ILE A 431 44.84 -8.15 -24.53
CA ILE A 431 46.01 -8.86 -23.95
C ILE A 431 45.87 -10.40 -24.11
N LYS A 432 44.63 -10.92 -24.27
CA LYS A 432 44.38 -12.36 -24.35
C LYS A 432 45.05 -12.99 -25.58
N ASP A 433 45.63 -14.15 -25.40
CA ASP A 433 46.28 -14.91 -26.49
C ASP A 433 45.29 -15.17 -27.64
N ASN A 434 45.73 -14.99 -28.88
CA ASN A 434 44.97 -15.20 -30.12
C ASN A 434 43.80 -14.20 -30.35
N THR A 435 43.80 -13.04 -29.71
CA THR A 435 42.83 -11.98 -30.00
C THR A 435 43.31 -11.14 -31.18
N ALA A 436 42.65 -11.26 -32.33
CA ALA A 436 42.93 -10.46 -33.53
C ALA A 436 42.14 -9.15 -33.57
N GLN A 437 40.92 -9.15 -33.01
CA GLN A 437 40.00 -8.00 -33.01
C GLN A 437 39.15 -7.98 -31.74
N VAL A 438 38.94 -6.78 -31.17
CA VAL A 438 38.00 -6.49 -30.09
C VAL A 438 36.86 -5.61 -30.61
N ASN A 439 35.63 -6.06 -30.51
CA ASN A 439 34.44 -5.30 -30.89
C ASN A 439 33.76 -4.76 -29.63
N ALA A 440 33.71 -3.43 -29.48
CA ALA A 440 33.10 -2.76 -28.35
C ALA A 440 31.77 -2.11 -28.75
N GLN A 441 30.63 -2.73 -28.41
CA GLN A 441 29.32 -2.15 -28.62
C GLN A 441 28.96 -1.23 -27.46
N VAL A 442 28.82 0.07 -27.71
CA VAL A 442 28.65 1.11 -26.71
C VAL A 442 27.63 2.17 -27.16
N PRO A 443 26.99 2.93 -26.21
CA PRO A 443 26.18 4.08 -26.58
C PRO A 443 26.92 5.12 -27.42
N VAL A 444 26.23 5.78 -28.35
CA VAL A 444 26.82 6.75 -29.28
C VAL A 444 27.66 7.83 -28.60
N ALA A 445 27.16 8.38 -27.46
CA ALA A 445 27.91 9.42 -26.73
C ALA A 445 29.24 8.90 -26.15
N VAL A 446 29.28 7.63 -25.72
CA VAL A 446 30.50 6.98 -25.22
C VAL A 446 31.45 6.66 -26.38
N ALA A 447 30.93 6.17 -27.52
CA ALA A 447 31.69 5.94 -28.72
C ALA A 447 32.37 7.24 -29.21
N ALA A 448 31.60 8.34 -29.28
CA ALA A 448 32.11 9.64 -29.65
C ALA A 448 33.27 10.10 -28.75
N TYR A 449 33.16 9.90 -27.44
CA TYR A 449 34.21 10.22 -26.48
C TYR A 449 35.48 9.34 -26.68
N LEU A 450 35.30 8.03 -26.84
CA LEU A 450 36.39 7.09 -27.09
C LEU A 450 37.16 7.42 -28.38
N LEU A 451 36.42 7.62 -29.47
CA LEU A 451 37.00 7.84 -30.80
C LEU A 451 37.61 9.23 -31.01
N ASN A 452 37.18 10.24 -30.25
CA ASN A 452 37.73 11.59 -30.36
C ASN A 452 38.72 11.87 -29.21
N GLU A 453 38.25 11.89 -27.97
CA GLU A 453 39.03 12.32 -26.82
C GLU A 453 40.07 11.25 -26.41
N GLN A 454 39.74 9.96 -26.52
CA GLN A 454 40.58 8.84 -26.14
C GLN A 454 41.20 8.13 -27.35
N ARG A 455 41.17 8.74 -28.54
CA ARG A 455 41.71 8.16 -29.77
C ARG A 455 43.17 7.69 -29.66
N ARG A 456 43.98 8.47 -28.96
CA ARG A 456 45.40 8.12 -28.76
C ARG A 456 45.55 6.87 -27.89
N SER A 457 44.71 6.70 -26.90
CA SER A 457 44.70 5.54 -26.01
C SER A 457 44.26 4.28 -26.73
N VAL A 458 43.20 4.37 -27.54
CA VAL A 458 42.74 3.26 -28.40
C VAL A 458 43.85 2.82 -29.34
N HIS A 459 44.45 3.76 -30.06
CA HIS A 459 45.56 3.46 -31.00
C HIS A 459 46.80 2.87 -30.30
N ARG A 460 47.09 3.29 -29.06
CA ARG A 460 48.16 2.69 -28.26
C ARG A 460 47.92 1.23 -27.97
N ILE A 461 46.64 0.86 -27.60
CA ILE A 461 46.26 -0.52 -27.34
C ILE A 461 46.39 -1.37 -28.61
N GLU A 462 45.89 -0.88 -29.75
CA GLU A 462 46.00 -1.58 -31.05
C GLU A 462 47.45 -1.88 -31.41
N LYS A 463 48.31 -0.88 -31.31
CA LYS A 463 49.73 -1.06 -31.62
C LYS A 463 50.48 -1.99 -30.66
N HIS A 464 50.17 -1.88 -29.34
CA HIS A 464 50.91 -2.64 -28.33
C HIS A 464 50.55 -4.11 -28.38
N HIS A 465 49.24 -4.43 -28.58
CA HIS A 465 48.77 -5.80 -28.56
C HIS A 465 48.57 -6.40 -29.96
N LYS A 466 48.84 -5.64 -31.03
CA LYS A 466 48.63 -6.06 -32.44
C LYS A 466 47.19 -6.59 -32.68
N CYS A 467 46.20 -5.91 -32.18
CA CYS A 467 44.80 -6.26 -32.18
C CYS A 467 44.01 -5.04 -32.71
N ASP A 468 43.06 -5.27 -33.60
CA ASP A 468 42.16 -4.22 -34.08
C ASP A 468 41.06 -3.93 -33.03
N VAL A 469 40.73 -2.63 -32.85
CA VAL A 469 39.64 -2.21 -31.95
C VAL A 469 38.54 -1.52 -32.75
N VAL A 470 37.38 -2.08 -32.75
CA VAL A 470 36.16 -1.54 -33.40
C VAL A 470 35.19 -1.09 -32.34
N ILE A 471 34.80 0.20 -32.34
CA ILE A 471 33.90 0.82 -31.39
C ILE A 471 32.65 1.31 -32.11
#